data_ddcc9fdb21fff6f3a63a0494ee684777
#
_entry.id   ddcc9fdb21fff6f3a63a0494ee684777
#
_cell.length_a   1.000
_cell.length_b   1.000
_cell.length_c   1.000
_cell.angle_alpha   90.00
_cell.angle_beta   90.00
_cell.angle_gamma   90.00
#
_symmetry.space_group_name_H-M   'P 1'
#
loop_
_entity.id
_entity.type
_entity.pdbx_description
1 polymer ?
#
loop_
_entity_poly.entity_id
_entity_poly.type
_entity_poly.pdbx_seq_one_letter_code
_entity_poly.pdbx_strand_id
1 'polypeptide(L)'
;ERMKLFYQLRDYKINLHNPKPVRRIYIPKKNGKLRRLGIPTIRDRVFQMVCKIALEPIWEHHFESTSYGFRPCRGASDAIAKIHSNVRGFNRPWIFEGDFKSCFDTLDHDYIMEQIKYFPASKTINRWLKTSYLNNNVFHETKSGTPQGGIISPLLANIALHGMEEALNIKYSKERRKDGTHTHRNRSDYVMVRYADDFV
;
A
#
# COMPACT_ATOMS: atom_id res chain seq x y z
N GLU A 1 -16.28 -22.86 -18.13
CA GLU A 1 -16.31 -21.44 -17.69
C GLU A 1 -14.91 -20.87 -17.45
N ARG A 2 -14.02 -21.54 -16.68
CA ARG A 2 -12.65 -21.05 -16.39
C ARG A 2 -11.83 -20.81 -17.65
N MET A 3 -11.86 -21.73 -18.62
CA MET A 3 -11.14 -21.57 -19.91
C MET A 3 -11.69 -20.42 -20.74
N LYS A 4 -13.02 -20.23 -20.76
CA LYS A 4 -13.65 -19.09 -21.43
C LYS A 4 -13.20 -17.76 -20.83
N LEU A 5 -13.15 -17.68 -19.51
CA LEU A 5 -12.64 -16.51 -18.79
C LEU A 5 -11.15 -16.27 -19.08
N PHE A 6 -10.33 -17.33 -19.11
CA PHE A 6 -8.91 -17.24 -19.48
C PHE A 6 -8.69 -16.62 -20.86
N TYR A 7 -9.39 -17.10 -21.88
CA TYR A 7 -9.28 -16.54 -23.24
C TYR A 7 -9.79 -15.09 -23.30
N GLN A 8 -10.87 -14.77 -22.60
CA GLN A 8 -11.35 -13.39 -22.51
C GLN A 8 -10.34 -12.45 -21.83
N LEU A 9 -9.57 -12.94 -20.86
CA LEU A 9 -8.56 -12.16 -20.15
C LEU A 9 -7.27 -12.03 -20.94
N ARG A 10 -6.84 -13.09 -21.64
CA ARG A 10 -5.60 -13.11 -22.42
C ARG A 10 -5.57 -12.01 -23.49
N ASP A 11 -6.68 -11.85 -24.19
CA ASP A 11 -6.77 -10.93 -25.34
C ASP A 11 -7.32 -9.55 -24.92
N TYR A 12 -7.57 -9.35 -23.60
CA TYR A 12 -8.16 -8.13 -23.09
C TYR A 12 -7.12 -6.99 -22.94
N LYS A 13 -7.40 -5.88 -23.62
CA LYS A 13 -6.58 -4.67 -23.51
C LYS A 13 -6.89 -3.94 -22.20
N ILE A 14 -6.11 -4.18 -21.16
CA ILE A 14 -6.33 -3.63 -19.81
C ILE A 14 -6.43 -2.09 -19.81
N ASN A 15 -5.71 -1.42 -20.70
CA ASN A 15 -5.75 0.04 -20.83
C ASN A 15 -7.11 0.58 -21.34
N LEU A 16 -7.96 -0.28 -21.89
CA LEU A 16 -9.32 0.06 -22.30
C LEU A 16 -10.36 -0.30 -21.24
N HIS A 17 -9.92 -0.88 -20.12
CA HIS A 17 -10.83 -1.27 -19.04
C HIS A 17 -11.53 -0.05 -18.44
N ASN A 18 -12.87 -0.10 -18.37
CA ASN A 18 -13.69 0.91 -17.70
C ASN A 18 -14.22 0.31 -16.39
N PRO A 19 -13.73 0.76 -15.23
CA PRO A 19 -14.17 0.27 -13.94
C PRO A 19 -15.66 0.54 -13.69
N LYS A 20 -16.28 -0.39 -12.98
CA LYS A 20 -17.65 -0.18 -12.49
C LYS A 20 -17.63 0.41 -11.08
N PRO A 21 -18.67 1.17 -10.68
CA PRO A 21 -18.79 1.70 -9.34
C PRO A 21 -18.63 0.62 -8.27
N VAL A 22 -17.90 0.92 -7.21
CA VAL A 22 -17.72 -0.02 -6.10
C VAL A 22 -18.95 -0.03 -5.18
N ARG A 23 -19.33 -1.18 -4.68
CA ARG A 23 -20.40 -1.31 -3.71
C ARG A 23 -19.88 -0.94 -2.31
N ARG A 24 -20.46 0.10 -1.69
CA ARG A 24 -20.15 0.49 -0.32
C ARG A 24 -20.88 -0.42 0.67
N ILE A 25 -20.15 -0.96 1.64
CA ILE A 25 -20.70 -1.64 2.81
C ILE A 25 -20.04 -1.13 4.08
N TYR A 26 -20.68 -1.33 5.21
CA TYR A 26 -20.22 -0.89 6.51
C TYR A 26 -20.04 -2.10 7.42
N ILE A 27 -18.87 -2.21 8.05
CA ILE A 27 -18.56 -3.28 9.01
C ILE A 27 -18.31 -2.64 10.38
N PRO A 28 -18.96 -3.13 11.45
CA PRO A 28 -18.74 -2.61 12.79
C PRO A 28 -17.31 -2.93 13.26
N LYS A 29 -16.62 -1.92 13.81
CA LYS A 29 -15.37 -2.08 14.54
C LYS A 29 -15.65 -2.45 16.00
N LYS A 30 -14.64 -2.99 16.72
CA LYS A 30 -14.74 -3.32 18.14
C LYS A 30 -15.14 -2.10 19.04
N ASN A 31 -14.81 -0.91 18.61
CA ASN A 31 -15.15 0.35 19.31
C ASN A 31 -16.50 0.95 18.92
N GLY A 32 -17.38 0.20 18.25
CA GLY A 32 -18.71 0.64 17.80
C GLY A 32 -18.72 1.52 16.56
N LYS A 33 -17.57 2.03 16.08
CA LYS A 33 -17.50 2.80 14.84
C LYS A 33 -17.65 1.87 13.62
N LEU A 34 -18.12 2.42 12.50
CA LEU A 34 -18.26 1.68 11.26
C LEU A 34 -17.01 1.85 10.38
N ARG A 35 -16.48 0.72 9.87
CA ARG A 35 -15.48 0.71 8.81
C ARG A 35 -16.19 0.69 7.45
N ARG A 36 -15.83 1.61 6.59
CA ARG A 36 -16.35 1.70 5.22
C ARG A 36 -15.54 0.78 4.32
N LEU A 37 -16.19 -0.19 3.68
CA LEU A 37 -15.55 -1.00 2.64
C LEU A 37 -16.15 -0.66 1.28
N GLY A 38 -15.29 -0.59 0.27
CA GLY A 38 -15.69 -0.47 -1.14
C GLY A 38 -15.35 -1.77 -1.86
N ILE A 39 -16.37 -2.53 -2.27
CA ILE A 39 -16.19 -3.81 -2.93
C ILE A 39 -16.27 -3.62 -4.45
N PRO A 40 -15.13 -3.75 -5.17
CA PRO A 40 -15.13 -3.74 -6.64
C PRO A 40 -15.81 -4.99 -7.20
N THR A 41 -16.22 -4.93 -8.48
CA THR A 41 -16.73 -6.11 -9.16
C THR A 41 -15.66 -7.20 -9.26
N ILE A 42 -16.09 -8.46 -9.43
CA ILE A 42 -15.16 -9.59 -9.60
C ILE A 42 -14.21 -9.33 -10.78
N ARG A 43 -14.72 -8.77 -11.87
CA ARG A 43 -13.92 -8.43 -13.05
C ARG A 43 -12.85 -7.37 -12.74
N ASP A 44 -13.22 -6.30 -12.03
CA ASP A 44 -12.27 -5.28 -11.58
C ASP A 44 -11.20 -5.87 -10.68
N ARG A 45 -11.60 -6.74 -9.74
CA ARG A 45 -10.64 -7.42 -8.84
C ARG A 45 -9.63 -8.29 -9.57
N VAL A 46 -10.04 -8.99 -10.63
CA VAL A 46 -9.13 -9.78 -11.48
C VAL A 46 -8.11 -8.88 -12.16
N PHE A 47 -8.55 -7.76 -12.78
CA PHE A 47 -7.63 -6.83 -13.43
C PHE A 47 -6.74 -6.07 -12.45
N GLN A 48 -7.25 -5.73 -11.27
CA GLN A 48 -6.45 -5.20 -10.17
C GLN A 48 -5.36 -6.18 -9.74
N MET A 49 -5.65 -7.49 -9.69
CA MET A 49 -4.66 -8.51 -9.37
C MET A 49 -3.57 -8.58 -10.46
N VAL A 50 -3.94 -8.54 -11.74
CA VAL A 50 -2.96 -8.53 -12.85
C VAL A 50 -2.04 -7.31 -12.72
N CYS A 51 -2.60 -6.11 -12.49
CA CYS A 51 -1.79 -4.91 -12.28
C CYS A 51 -0.91 -5.02 -11.02
N LYS A 52 -1.45 -5.57 -9.94
CA LYS A 52 -0.70 -5.77 -8.70
C LYS A 52 0.51 -6.68 -8.93
N ILE A 53 0.32 -7.84 -9.54
CA ILE A 53 1.41 -8.80 -9.84
C ILE A 53 2.53 -8.15 -10.67
N ALA A 54 2.19 -7.26 -11.60
CA ALA A 54 3.17 -6.58 -12.44
C ALA A 54 3.85 -5.40 -11.73
N LEU A 55 3.14 -4.66 -10.88
CA LEU A 55 3.63 -3.44 -10.21
C LEU A 55 4.38 -3.74 -8.91
N GLU A 56 3.94 -4.75 -8.15
CA GLU A 56 4.48 -5.08 -6.82
C GLU A 56 5.98 -5.39 -6.83
N PRO A 57 6.54 -6.21 -7.77
CA PRO A 57 7.98 -6.47 -7.79
C PRO A 57 8.82 -5.23 -8.06
N ILE A 58 8.29 -4.28 -8.85
CA ILE A 58 8.97 -3.01 -9.12
C ILE A 58 9.09 -2.21 -7.82
N TRP A 59 8.00 -2.08 -7.09
CA TRP A 59 7.94 -1.28 -5.86
C TRP A 59 8.60 -1.97 -4.66
N GLU A 60 8.64 -3.32 -4.61
CA GLU A 60 9.39 -4.06 -3.59
C GLU A 60 10.88 -3.70 -3.58
N HIS A 61 11.44 -3.33 -4.74
CA HIS A 61 12.82 -2.85 -4.84
C HIS A 61 13.00 -1.44 -4.20
N HIS A 62 11.97 -0.61 -4.23
CA HIS A 62 12.04 0.77 -3.75
C HIS A 62 11.66 0.91 -2.27
N PHE A 63 10.72 0.09 -1.79
CA PHE A 63 10.20 0.22 -0.44
C PHE A 63 11.28 0.16 0.64
N GLU A 64 11.13 1.01 1.65
CA GLU A 64 11.97 1.04 2.83
C GLU A 64 12.04 -0.34 3.49
N SER A 65 13.23 -0.72 3.97
CA SER A 65 13.46 -2.02 4.62
C SER A 65 12.68 -2.18 5.93
N THR A 66 12.26 -1.09 6.52
CA THR A 66 11.53 -0.99 7.79
C THR A 66 10.02 -0.89 7.61
N SER A 67 9.53 -1.00 6.37
CA SER A 67 8.11 -1.10 6.04
C SER A 67 7.68 -2.56 5.86
N TYR A 68 6.64 -3.01 6.56
CA TYR A 68 6.26 -4.43 6.65
C TYR A 68 4.83 -4.73 6.17
N GLY A 69 3.86 -3.88 6.48
CA GLY A 69 2.45 -4.16 6.18
C GLY A 69 2.14 -4.30 4.69
N PHE A 70 1.29 -5.25 4.34
CA PHE A 70 0.82 -5.53 2.97
C PHE A 70 1.91 -5.92 1.96
N ARG A 71 3.09 -6.27 2.41
CA ARG A 71 4.23 -6.68 1.57
C ARG A 71 4.40 -8.20 1.57
N PRO A 72 4.84 -8.79 0.45
CA PRO A 72 5.13 -10.23 0.37
C PRO A 72 6.26 -10.61 1.34
N CYS A 73 6.16 -11.80 1.94
CA CYS A 73 7.14 -12.37 2.84
C CYS A 73 7.52 -11.49 4.06
N ARG A 74 6.64 -10.56 4.45
CA ARG A 74 6.81 -9.70 5.64
C ARG A 74 5.57 -9.75 6.51
N GLY A 75 5.74 -10.02 7.79
CA GLY A 75 4.66 -10.13 8.77
C GLY A 75 4.74 -9.12 9.91
N ALA A 76 3.72 -9.10 10.75
CA ALA A 76 3.72 -8.28 11.96
C ALA A 76 4.82 -8.73 12.94
N SER A 77 5.13 -10.02 12.99
CA SER A 77 6.24 -10.57 13.78
C SER A 77 7.59 -9.96 13.42
N ASP A 78 7.83 -9.70 12.12
CA ASP A 78 9.09 -9.10 11.66
C ASP A 78 9.17 -7.62 12.09
N ALA A 79 8.06 -6.89 12.01
CA ALA A 79 7.97 -5.52 12.50
C ALA A 79 8.23 -5.45 14.02
N ILE A 80 7.58 -6.33 14.81
CA ILE A 80 7.77 -6.42 16.25
C ILE A 80 9.22 -6.77 16.60
N ALA A 81 9.81 -7.75 15.91
CA ALA A 81 11.22 -8.12 16.11
C ALA A 81 12.16 -6.95 15.82
N LYS A 82 11.85 -6.15 14.79
CA LYS A 82 12.61 -4.94 14.46
C LYS A 82 12.49 -3.88 15.54
N ILE A 83 11.28 -3.60 16.04
CA ILE A 83 11.05 -2.68 17.17
C ILE A 83 11.84 -3.15 18.38
N HIS A 84 11.66 -4.42 18.78
CA HIS A 84 12.37 -4.99 19.92
C HIS A 84 13.89 -4.86 19.82
N SER A 85 14.46 -5.12 18.64
CA SER A 85 15.91 -5.00 18.41
C SER A 85 16.42 -3.57 18.54
N ASN A 86 15.59 -2.57 18.27
CA ASN A 86 15.97 -1.15 18.34
C ASN A 86 15.86 -0.57 19.76
N VAL A 87 14.91 -1.05 20.57
CA VAL A 87 14.74 -0.58 21.97
C VAL A 87 15.57 -1.38 22.97
N ARG A 88 16.03 -2.58 22.59
CA ARG A 88 16.89 -3.41 23.44
C ARG A 88 18.21 -2.70 23.74
N GLY A 89 18.56 -2.63 25.02
CA GLY A 89 19.82 -2.01 25.49
C GLY A 89 19.73 -0.50 25.75
N PHE A 90 18.51 0.03 25.82
CA PHE A 90 18.23 1.45 26.20
C PHE A 90 18.90 2.52 25.32
N ASN A 91 19.36 2.15 24.13
CA ASN A 91 19.99 3.10 23.20
C ASN A 91 18.99 4.13 22.64
N ARG A 92 17.69 3.79 22.66
CA ARG A 92 16.58 4.66 22.26
C ARG A 92 15.43 4.54 23.27
N PRO A 93 15.44 5.36 24.32
CA PRO A 93 14.47 5.24 25.43
C PRO A 93 13.08 5.79 25.08
N TRP A 94 12.99 6.57 24.00
CA TRP A 94 11.72 7.20 23.59
C TRP A 94 11.10 6.44 22.45
N ILE A 95 9.81 6.16 22.57
CA ILE A 95 8.98 5.52 21.55
C ILE A 95 7.85 6.49 21.20
N PHE A 96 7.71 6.77 19.91
CA PHE A 96 6.57 7.49 19.36
C PHE A 96 5.72 6.51 18.57
N GLU A 97 4.43 6.42 18.85
CA GLU A 97 3.45 5.61 18.11
C GLU A 97 2.52 6.54 17.35
N GLY A 98 2.32 6.28 16.07
CA GLY A 98 1.44 7.07 15.22
C GLY A 98 0.59 6.20 14.30
N ASP A 99 -0.59 6.73 13.94
CA ASP A 99 -1.55 6.15 13.00
C ASP A 99 -2.07 7.25 12.06
N PHE A 100 -2.08 6.98 10.76
CA PHE A 100 -2.67 7.91 9.81
C PHE A 100 -4.20 7.86 9.86
N LYS A 101 -4.81 8.94 10.36
CA LYS A 101 -6.27 9.04 10.44
C LYS A 101 -6.92 8.82 9.08
N SER A 102 -7.72 7.76 8.98
CA SER A 102 -8.46 7.42 7.75
C SER A 102 -7.56 7.29 6.50
N CYS A 103 -6.35 6.77 6.66
CA CYS A 103 -5.32 6.71 5.62
C CYS A 103 -5.88 6.35 4.23
N PHE A 104 -6.58 5.23 4.10
CA PHE A 104 -7.14 4.78 2.83
C PHE A 104 -8.16 5.74 2.20
N ASP A 105 -8.82 6.59 2.98
CA ASP A 105 -9.83 7.54 2.51
C ASP A 105 -9.20 8.89 2.08
N THR A 106 -7.93 9.15 2.48
CA THR A 106 -7.27 10.47 2.31
C THR A 106 -6.06 10.45 1.39
N LEU A 107 -5.67 9.26 0.86
CA LEU A 107 -4.54 9.16 -0.07
C LEU A 107 -4.73 10.09 -1.26
N ASP A 108 -3.69 10.84 -1.58
CA ASP A 108 -3.68 11.76 -2.72
C ASP A 108 -3.53 10.98 -4.03
N HIS A 109 -4.48 11.17 -4.95
CA HIS A 109 -4.47 10.48 -6.24
C HIS A 109 -3.35 10.96 -7.15
N ASP A 110 -3.10 12.27 -7.17
CA ASP A 110 -2.11 12.86 -8.08
C ASP A 110 -0.70 12.46 -7.66
N TYR A 111 -0.44 12.41 -6.34
CA TYR A 111 0.82 11.88 -5.82
C TYR A 111 1.03 10.40 -6.21
N ILE A 112 0.03 9.54 -5.99
CA ILE A 112 0.11 8.12 -6.40
C ILE A 112 0.38 8.03 -7.91
N MET A 113 -0.33 8.79 -8.73
CA MET A 113 -0.20 8.76 -10.19
C MET A 113 1.18 9.23 -10.65
N GLU A 114 1.78 10.21 -10.00
CA GLU A 114 3.15 10.65 -10.28
C GLU A 114 4.15 9.54 -10.01
N GLN A 115 3.98 8.81 -8.89
CA GLN A 115 4.86 7.69 -8.54
C GLN A 115 4.82 6.53 -9.55
N ILE A 116 3.66 6.29 -10.17
CA ILE A 116 3.47 5.18 -11.11
C ILE A 116 3.31 5.64 -12.57
N LYS A 117 3.70 6.86 -12.91
CA LYS A 117 3.46 7.46 -14.23
C LYS A 117 3.99 6.66 -15.41
N TYR A 118 5.10 5.96 -15.24
CA TYR A 118 5.72 5.12 -16.28
C TYR A 118 5.17 3.70 -16.33
N PHE A 119 4.30 3.32 -15.39
CA PHE A 119 3.69 1.99 -15.41
C PHE A 119 2.66 1.89 -16.56
N PRO A 120 2.72 0.86 -17.41
CA PRO A 120 1.88 0.78 -18.61
C PRO A 120 0.37 0.85 -18.35
N ALA A 121 -0.10 0.35 -17.20
CA ALA A 121 -1.50 0.37 -16.81
C ALA A 121 -1.87 1.55 -15.86
N SER A 122 -1.02 2.57 -15.72
CA SER A 122 -1.25 3.72 -14.83
C SER A 122 -2.60 4.40 -15.08
N LYS A 123 -2.99 4.59 -16.35
CA LYS A 123 -4.30 5.17 -16.72
C LYS A 123 -5.47 4.34 -16.19
N THR A 124 -5.36 3.02 -16.15
CA THR A 124 -6.40 2.14 -15.61
C THR A 124 -6.44 2.22 -14.09
N ILE A 125 -5.28 2.29 -13.43
CA ILE A 125 -5.22 2.53 -11.97
C ILE A 125 -5.87 3.86 -11.62
N ASN A 126 -5.61 4.92 -12.38
CA ASN A 126 -6.27 6.22 -12.18
C ASN A 126 -7.80 6.12 -12.28
N ARG A 127 -8.32 5.34 -13.25
CA ARG A 127 -9.77 5.12 -13.35
C ARG A 127 -10.31 4.39 -12.11
N TRP A 128 -9.60 3.39 -11.56
CA TRP A 128 -10.02 2.75 -10.31
C TRP A 128 -10.01 3.69 -9.12
N LEU A 129 -9.01 4.55 -8.99
CA LEU A 129 -8.94 5.56 -7.93
C LEU A 129 -10.12 6.54 -8.01
N LYS A 130 -10.47 6.98 -9.22
CA LYS A 130 -11.57 7.93 -9.48
C LYS A 130 -12.95 7.28 -9.64
N THR A 131 -13.03 5.94 -9.51
CA THR A 131 -14.30 5.23 -9.65
C THR A 131 -15.27 5.63 -8.54
N SER A 132 -16.51 5.97 -8.92
CA SER A 132 -17.59 6.27 -7.99
C SER A 132 -17.95 5.06 -7.13
N TYR A 133 -18.59 5.31 -6.01
CA TYR A 133 -19.14 4.25 -5.18
C TYR A 133 -20.64 4.37 -5.04
N LEU A 134 -21.30 3.20 -4.93
CA LEU A 134 -22.73 3.09 -4.71
C LEU A 134 -22.99 2.87 -3.21
N ASN A 135 -23.73 3.80 -2.61
CA ASN A 135 -24.16 3.73 -1.21
C ASN A 135 -25.69 3.94 -1.15
N ASN A 136 -26.43 2.97 -0.64
CA ASN A 136 -27.90 3.02 -0.59
C ASN A 136 -28.55 3.44 -1.92
N ASN A 137 -28.07 2.86 -3.02
CA ASN A 137 -28.52 3.15 -4.40
C ASN A 137 -28.26 4.58 -4.89
N VAL A 138 -27.44 5.36 -4.18
CA VAL A 138 -26.97 6.69 -4.60
C VAL A 138 -25.51 6.61 -5.02
N PHE A 139 -25.19 7.20 -6.17
CA PHE A 139 -23.82 7.31 -6.67
C PHE A 139 -23.10 8.50 -6.02
N HIS A 140 -21.88 8.26 -5.58
CA HIS A 140 -21.00 9.27 -5.01
C HIS A 140 -19.65 9.26 -5.74
N GLU A 141 -19.12 10.43 -6.02
CA GLU A 141 -17.77 10.56 -6.59
C GLU A 141 -16.68 10.27 -5.55
N THR A 142 -15.56 9.75 -6.04
CA THR A 142 -14.35 9.54 -5.24
C THR A 142 -13.33 10.61 -5.61
N LYS A 143 -13.05 11.54 -4.69
CA LYS A 143 -12.10 12.65 -4.91
C LYS A 143 -10.71 12.34 -4.35
N SER A 144 -10.60 11.48 -3.36
CA SER A 144 -9.35 11.05 -2.71
C SER A 144 -9.48 9.63 -2.19
N GLY A 145 -8.38 9.04 -1.82
CA GLY A 145 -8.33 7.72 -1.21
C GLY A 145 -8.45 6.56 -2.21
N THR A 146 -8.41 5.36 -1.67
CA THR A 146 -8.58 4.12 -2.44
C THR A 146 -9.62 3.24 -1.74
N PRO A 147 -10.45 2.49 -2.49
CA PRO A 147 -11.49 1.65 -1.88
C PRO A 147 -10.88 0.62 -0.92
N GLN A 148 -11.26 0.68 0.37
CA GLN A 148 -10.92 -0.39 1.32
C GLN A 148 -11.64 -1.68 0.89
N GLY A 149 -10.92 -2.60 0.22
CA GLY A 149 -11.45 -3.83 -0.37
C GLY A 149 -11.06 -4.03 -1.82
N GLY A 150 -10.41 -3.05 -2.44
CA GLY A 150 -9.69 -3.22 -3.70
C GLY A 150 -8.44 -4.07 -3.51
N ILE A 151 -8.15 -4.98 -4.47
CA ILE A 151 -6.98 -5.88 -4.39
C ILE A 151 -5.66 -5.10 -4.51
N ILE A 152 -5.63 -4.06 -5.32
CA ILE A 152 -4.43 -3.22 -5.52
C ILE A 152 -4.28 -2.13 -4.44
N SER A 153 -5.35 -1.81 -3.69
CA SER A 153 -5.37 -0.71 -2.74
C SER A 153 -4.28 -0.75 -1.67
N PRO A 154 -3.93 -1.93 -1.08
CA PRO A 154 -2.83 -2.00 -0.11
C PRO A 154 -1.47 -1.64 -0.72
N LEU A 155 -1.20 -2.03 -1.97
CA LEU A 155 0.02 -1.67 -2.68
C LEU A 155 0.07 -0.16 -2.95
N LEU A 156 -1.03 0.43 -3.41
CA LEU A 156 -1.12 1.88 -3.65
C LEU A 156 -0.96 2.69 -2.36
N ALA A 157 -1.49 2.19 -1.23
CA ALA A 157 -1.25 2.81 0.07
C ALA A 157 0.24 2.77 0.46
N ASN A 158 0.92 1.65 0.26
CA ASN A 158 2.36 1.56 0.50
C ASN A 158 3.17 2.50 -0.41
N ILE A 159 2.75 2.66 -1.68
CA ILE A 159 3.37 3.61 -2.62
C ILE A 159 3.17 5.05 -2.14
N ALA A 160 1.98 5.40 -1.70
CA ALA A 160 1.67 6.73 -1.20
C ALA A 160 2.41 7.09 0.11
N LEU A 161 2.69 6.09 0.94
CA LEU A 161 3.38 6.25 2.21
C LEU A 161 4.90 5.99 2.11
N HIS A 162 5.41 5.71 0.92
CA HIS A 162 6.86 5.56 0.69
C HIS A 162 7.54 6.92 0.80
N GLY A 163 8.78 6.93 1.33
CA GLY A 163 9.55 8.15 1.51
C GLY A 163 9.47 8.74 2.94
N MET A 164 8.80 8.07 3.88
CA MET A 164 8.73 8.53 5.27
C MET A 164 10.12 8.59 5.93
N GLU A 165 11.01 7.64 5.65
CA GLU A 165 12.38 7.67 6.16
C GLU A 165 13.14 8.89 5.63
N GLU A 166 12.94 9.26 4.36
CA GLU A 166 13.52 10.45 3.76
C GLU A 166 12.97 11.72 4.40
N ALA A 167 11.65 11.81 4.58
CA ALA A 167 10.98 12.93 5.23
C ALA A 167 11.46 13.14 6.69
N LEU A 168 11.80 12.05 7.40
CA LEU A 168 12.39 12.07 8.74
C LEU A 168 13.90 12.24 8.73
N ASN A 169 14.53 12.46 7.56
CA ASN A 169 15.97 12.56 7.39
C ASN A 169 16.75 11.35 7.96
N ILE A 170 16.17 10.16 7.86
CA ILE A 170 16.81 8.91 8.27
C ILE A 170 17.85 8.52 7.21
N LYS A 171 19.11 8.44 7.62
CA LYS A 171 20.24 8.17 6.72
C LYS A 171 20.93 6.86 7.07
N TYR A 172 21.29 6.11 6.04
CA TYR A 172 22.03 4.87 6.17
C TYR A 172 23.42 4.99 5.55
N SER A 173 24.47 4.53 6.27
CA SER A 173 25.80 4.35 5.72
C SER A 173 26.00 2.89 5.32
N LYS A 174 26.63 2.67 4.17
CA LYS A 174 27.06 1.35 3.74
C LYS A 174 28.40 1.03 4.43
N GLU A 175 28.40 -0.03 5.23
CA GLU A 175 29.60 -0.52 5.93
C GLU A 175 29.99 -1.89 5.38
N ARG A 176 31.30 -2.10 5.14
CA ARG A 176 31.83 -3.40 4.73
C ARG A 176 32.13 -4.23 5.97
N ARG A 177 31.58 -5.43 6.04
CA ARG A 177 31.89 -6.41 7.09
C ARG A 177 33.25 -7.10 6.83
N LYS A 178 33.78 -7.75 7.87
CA LYS A 178 35.04 -8.52 7.76
C LYS A 178 34.98 -9.67 6.76
N ASP A 179 33.78 -10.23 6.55
CA ASP A 179 33.51 -11.30 5.57
C ASP A 179 33.34 -10.80 4.13
N GLY A 180 33.57 -9.50 3.90
CA GLY A 180 33.44 -8.87 2.58
C GLY A 180 32.03 -8.43 2.21
N THR A 181 30.99 -8.83 2.96
CA THR A 181 29.60 -8.40 2.74
C THR A 181 29.39 -6.95 3.15
N HIS A 182 28.30 -6.37 2.68
CA HIS A 182 27.91 -5.01 3.06
C HIS A 182 26.70 -5.02 3.98
N THR A 183 26.71 -4.13 4.96
CA THR A 183 25.54 -3.84 5.81
C THR A 183 25.19 -2.37 5.72
N HIS A 184 23.94 -2.03 5.92
CA HIS A 184 23.45 -0.66 6.02
C HIS A 184 23.21 -0.33 7.49
N ARG A 185 23.94 0.65 8.01
CA ARG A 185 23.79 1.11 9.38
C ARG A 185 23.09 2.46 9.40
N ASN A 186 22.01 2.54 10.19
CA ASN A 186 21.32 3.80 10.42
C ASN A 186 22.26 4.74 11.21
N ARG A 187 22.45 5.96 10.70
CA ARG A 187 23.28 7.03 11.28
C ARG A 187 22.44 8.13 11.91
N SER A 188 21.14 8.01 11.89
CA SER A 188 20.21 9.00 12.43
C SER A 188 19.81 8.65 13.86
N ASP A 189 19.33 9.65 14.59
CA ASP A 189 18.82 9.49 15.95
C ASP A 189 17.51 8.68 15.98
N TYR A 190 16.80 8.62 14.86
CA TYR A 190 15.52 7.96 14.71
C TYR A 190 15.66 6.61 13.99
N VAL A 191 14.78 5.71 14.34
CA VAL A 191 14.47 4.49 13.58
C VAL A 191 12.97 4.45 13.41
N MET A 192 12.51 4.30 12.19
CA MET A 192 11.10 4.12 11.91
C MET A 192 10.83 2.65 11.63
N VAL A 193 9.70 2.15 12.12
CA VAL A 193 9.13 0.85 11.74
C VAL A 193 7.68 1.07 11.37
N ARG A 194 7.31 0.76 10.13
CA ARG A 194 5.96 0.97 9.63
C ARG A 194 5.26 -0.36 9.33
N TYR A 195 4.03 -0.49 9.76
CA TYR A 195 3.15 -1.59 9.40
C TYR A 195 1.85 -1.06 8.81
N ALA A 196 1.77 -0.98 7.48
CA ALA A 196 0.68 -0.32 6.76
C ALA A 196 0.57 1.17 7.10
N ASP A 197 -0.52 1.58 7.76
CA ASP A 197 -0.80 2.93 8.24
C ASP A 197 -0.34 3.20 9.68
N ASP A 198 0.03 2.15 10.44
CA ASP A 198 0.64 2.28 11.77
C ASP A 198 2.16 2.43 11.66
N PHE A 199 2.78 3.27 12.51
CA PHE A 199 4.23 3.41 12.58
C PHE A 199 4.72 3.75 14.00
N VAL A 200 5.95 3.33 14.22
CA VAL A 200 6.65 3.54 15.49
C VAL A 200 8.02 4.15 15.21
#